data_ab9ae376cf6572a3b18e2c27a60751ca
#
_entry.id   ab9ae376cf6572a3b18e2c27a60751ca
#
_cell.length_a   1.000
_cell.length_b   1.000
_cell.length_c   1.000
_cell.angle_alpha   90.00
_cell.angle_beta   90.00
_cell.angle_gamma   90.00
#
_symmetry.space_group_name_H-M   'P 1'
#
loop_
_entity.id
_entity.type
_entity.pdbx_description
1 polymer ?
#
loop_
_entity_poly.entity_id
_entity_poly.type
_entity_poly.pdbx_seq_one_letter_code
_entity_poly.pdbx_strand_id
1 'polypeptide(L)'
;MKEEGFGVLSEIRLDEKLKEKLGVDFRRYVILGACNPPLAYKTLQEDINIGLLLPCNVIVYEADDKTKSVVAAVDAKAVLSVVGENSAMNEVATEVNERLQRVIEQV
;
A
#
# COMPACT_ATOMS: atom_id res chain seq x y z
N MET A 1 1.40 -7.58 9.56
CA MET A 1 0.31 -6.71 9.07
C MET A 1 -0.99 -6.88 9.86
N LYS A 2 -1.37 -8.09 10.20
CA LYS A 2 -2.60 -8.31 10.99
C LYS A 2 -2.57 -7.61 12.35
N GLU A 3 -1.41 -7.54 12.98
CA GLU A 3 -1.24 -6.90 14.29
C GLU A 3 -1.59 -5.41 14.27
N GLU A 4 -1.43 -4.78 13.10
CA GLU A 4 -1.80 -3.38 12.90
C GLU A 4 -3.16 -3.22 12.22
N GLY A 5 -3.93 -4.30 12.11
CA GLY A 5 -5.25 -4.28 11.52
C GLY A 5 -5.29 -4.31 10.00
N PHE A 6 -4.15 -4.57 9.34
CA PHE A 6 -4.11 -4.65 7.89
C PHE A 6 -4.31 -6.09 7.41
N GLY A 7 -5.15 -6.23 6.39
CA GLY A 7 -5.29 -7.47 5.64
C GLY A 7 -4.84 -7.26 4.20
N VAL A 8 -4.33 -8.31 3.57
CA VAL A 8 -3.96 -8.29 2.16
C VAL A 8 -5.20 -8.60 1.33
N LEU A 9 -5.64 -7.64 0.52
CA LEU A 9 -6.81 -7.80 -0.35
C LEU A 9 -6.41 -8.28 -1.74
N SER A 10 -5.22 -7.94 -2.19
CA SER A 10 -4.77 -8.28 -3.54
C SER A 10 -3.26 -8.47 -3.56
N GLU A 11 -2.82 -9.30 -4.49
CA GLU A 11 -1.41 -9.54 -4.73
C GLU A 11 -1.17 -9.54 -6.23
N ILE A 12 -0.25 -8.68 -6.69
CA ILE A 12 0.10 -8.58 -8.10
C ILE A 12 1.58 -8.92 -8.25
N ARG A 13 1.87 -10.04 -8.93
CA ARG A 13 3.22 -10.46 -9.26
C ARG A 13 3.64 -9.71 -10.54
N LEU A 14 4.16 -8.49 -10.36
CA LEU A 14 4.45 -7.61 -11.49
C LEU A 14 5.50 -8.21 -12.43
N ASP A 15 6.51 -8.86 -11.88
CA ASP A 15 7.54 -9.53 -12.68
C ASP A 15 6.95 -10.59 -13.62
N GLU A 16 5.99 -11.37 -13.13
CA GLU A 16 5.29 -12.37 -13.93
C GLU A 16 4.42 -11.71 -15.00
N LYS A 17 3.75 -10.62 -14.66
CA LYS A 17 2.91 -9.89 -15.63
C LYS A 17 3.73 -9.27 -16.75
N LEU A 18 4.90 -8.75 -16.45
CA LEU A 18 5.78 -8.18 -17.45
C LEU A 18 6.33 -9.28 -18.37
N LYS A 19 6.64 -10.46 -17.84
CA LYS A 19 7.05 -11.59 -18.64
C LYS A 19 5.94 -12.04 -19.58
N GLU A 20 4.74 -12.17 -19.04
CA GLU A 20 3.56 -12.62 -19.80
C GLU A 20 3.20 -11.67 -20.93
N LYS A 21 3.21 -10.35 -20.67
CA LYS A 21 2.72 -9.36 -21.62
C LYS A 21 3.78 -8.80 -22.55
N LEU A 22 5.01 -8.70 -22.10
CA LEU A 22 6.09 -8.10 -22.88
C LEU A 22 7.26 -9.05 -23.19
N GLY A 23 7.27 -10.24 -22.55
CA GLY A 23 8.35 -11.18 -22.72
C GLY A 23 9.67 -10.72 -22.09
N VAL A 24 9.63 -9.74 -21.19
CA VAL A 24 10.84 -9.22 -20.54
C VAL A 24 11.07 -9.89 -19.19
N ASP A 25 12.33 -10.04 -18.83
CA ASP A 25 12.70 -10.51 -17.50
C ASP A 25 12.91 -9.29 -16.59
N PHE A 26 12.33 -9.35 -15.42
CA PHE A 26 12.44 -8.28 -14.46
C PHE A 26 12.75 -8.88 -13.08
N ARG A 27 13.34 -8.08 -12.19
CA ARG A 27 13.57 -8.54 -10.81
C ARG A 27 12.27 -8.98 -10.17
N ARG A 28 12.33 -9.86 -9.20
CA ARG A 28 11.12 -10.26 -8.47
C ARG A 28 10.49 -9.03 -7.83
N TYR A 29 9.20 -8.85 -8.09
CA TYR A 29 8.49 -7.66 -7.68
C TYR A 29 7.03 -8.01 -7.44
N VAL A 30 6.53 -7.71 -6.23
CA VAL A 30 5.14 -7.95 -5.89
C VAL A 30 4.53 -6.68 -5.33
N ILE A 31 3.29 -6.42 -5.71
CA ILE A 31 2.49 -5.32 -5.19
C ILE A 31 1.39 -5.94 -4.33
N LEU A 32 1.35 -5.58 -3.05
CA LEU A 32 0.32 -6.04 -2.13
C LEU A 32 -0.64 -4.90 -1.87
N GLY A 33 -1.93 -5.14 -2.09
CA GLY A 33 -2.96 -4.19 -1.71
C GLY A 33 -3.38 -4.46 -0.28
N ALA A 34 -2.96 -3.61 0.64
CA ALA A 34 -3.25 -3.75 2.06
C ALA A 34 -4.40 -2.85 2.47
N CYS A 35 -5.28 -3.34 3.33
CA CYS A 35 -6.42 -2.57 3.79
C CYS A 35 -6.60 -2.74 5.29
N ASN A 36 -6.83 -1.63 5.96
CA ASN A 36 -7.32 -1.61 7.33
C ASN A 36 -8.80 -1.25 7.26
N PRO A 37 -9.71 -2.24 7.38
CA PRO A 37 -11.13 -2.00 7.09
C PRO A 37 -11.77 -0.87 7.90
N PRO A 38 -11.56 -0.77 9.22
CA PRO A 38 -12.16 0.36 9.96
C PRO A 38 -11.71 1.72 9.47
N LEU A 39 -10.42 1.86 9.13
CA LEU A 39 -9.88 3.13 8.64
C LEU A 39 -10.35 3.42 7.22
N ALA A 40 -10.42 2.40 6.38
CA ALA A 40 -10.95 2.54 5.02
C ALA A 40 -12.42 2.96 5.06
N TYR A 41 -13.21 2.38 5.95
CA TYR A 41 -14.61 2.73 6.10
C TYR A 41 -14.78 4.21 6.47
N LYS A 42 -13.95 4.71 7.39
CA LYS A 42 -13.98 6.13 7.78
C LYS A 42 -13.74 7.05 6.57
N THR A 43 -12.75 6.71 5.74
CA THR A 43 -12.45 7.55 4.56
C THR A 43 -13.56 7.50 3.53
N LEU A 44 -14.18 6.33 3.33
CA LEU A 44 -15.28 6.18 2.38
C LEU A 44 -16.52 6.96 2.82
N GLN A 45 -16.73 7.13 4.12
CA GLN A 45 -17.82 7.95 4.64
C GLN A 45 -17.61 9.43 4.37
N GLU A 46 -16.33 9.87 4.31
CA GLU A 46 -16.00 11.27 4.01
C GLU A 46 -16.09 11.55 2.50
N ASP A 47 -15.64 10.61 1.67
CA ASP A 47 -15.68 10.75 0.22
C ASP A 47 -15.76 9.36 -0.41
N ILE A 48 -16.90 9.05 -1.03
CA ILE A 48 -17.13 7.75 -1.66
C ILE A 48 -16.13 7.47 -2.79
N ASN A 49 -15.58 8.51 -3.40
CA ASN A 49 -14.63 8.36 -4.51
C ASN A 49 -13.21 8.03 -4.03
N ILE A 50 -12.97 8.01 -2.72
CA ILE A 50 -11.65 7.68 -2.19
C ILE A 50 -11.21 6.27 -2.59
N GLY A 51 -12.16 5.42 -2.99
CA GLY A 51 -11.84 4.09 -3.51
C GLY A 51 -10.87 4.09 -4.67
N LEU A 52 -10.78 5.21 -5.41
CA LEU A 52 -9.79 5.34 -6.49
C LEU A 52 -8.35 5.33 -5.96
N LEU A 53 -8.16 5.63 -4.68
CA LEU A 53 -6.85 5.70 -4.03
C LEU A 53 -6.61 4.52 -3.08
N LEU A 54 -7.54 3.58 -3.00
CA LEU A 54 -7.45 2.37 -2.20
C LEU A 54 -7.14 1.17 -3.11
N PRO A 55 -6.55 0.10 -2.59
CA PRO A 55 -6.00 -0.07 -1.24
C PRO A 55 -4.65 0.64 -1.07
N CYS A 56 -4.13 0.64 0.16
CA CYS A 56 -2.77 1.13 0.39
C CYS A 56 -1.78 0.10 -0.13
N ASN A 57 -0.95 0.48 -1.07
CA ASN A 57 -0.01 -0.44 -1.68
C ASN A 57 1.26 -0.58 -0.84
N VAL A 58 1.68 -1.83 -0.69
CA VAL A 58 2.99 -2.19 -0.14
C VAL A 58 3.71 -2.97 -1.23
N ILE A 59 4.94 -2.60 -1.55
CA ILE A 59 5.72 -3.29 -2.56
C ILE A 59 6.86 -4.06 -1.91
N VAL A 60 7.17 -5.22 -2.48
CA VAL A 60 8.32 -6.03 -2.07
C VAL A 60 9.06 -6.42 -3.34
N TYR A 61 10.35 -6.13 -3.41
CA TYR A 61 11.15 -6.46 -4.58
C TYR A 61 12.58 -6.83 -4.20
N GLU A 62 13.26 -7.51 -5.14
CA GLU A 62 14.67 -7.85 -4.97
C GLU A 62 15.53 -6.61 -5.07
N ALA A 63 16.48 -6.47 -4.13
CA ALA A 63 17.49 -5.44 -4.22
C ALA A 63 18.44 -5.72 -5.40
N ASP A 64 19.20 -4.71 -5.81
CA ASP A 64 20.10 -4.83 -6.97
C ASP A 64 21.12 -5.96 -6.83
N ASP A 65 21.60 -6.23 -5.61
CA ASP A 65 22.55 -7.30 -5.34
C ASP A 65 21.90 -8.68 -5.21
N LYS A 66 20.58 -8.75 -5.29
CA LYS A 66 19.76 -9.97 -5.18
C LYS A 66 19.91 -10.75 -3.86
N THR A 67 20.58 -10.19 -2.89
CA THR A 67 20.77 -10.85 -1.58
C THR A 67 19.75 -10.41 -0.55
N LYS A 68 19.01 -9.32 -0.84
CA LYS A 68 18.05 -8.73 0.07
C LYS A 68 16.77 -8.39 -0.65
N SER A 69 15.70 -8.27 0.14
CA SER A 69 14.43 -7.75 -0.34
C SER A 69 14.21 -6.35 0.21
N VAL A 70 13.59 -5.51 -0.61
CA VAL A 70 13.20 -4.16 -0.20
C VAL A 70 11.69 -4.14 -0.02
N VAL A 71 11.24 -3.57 1.10
CA VAL A 71 9.83 -3.39 1.41
C VAL A 71 9.55 -1.89 1.51
N ALA A 72 8.57 -1.41 0.77
CA ALA A 72 8.18 -0.01 0.82
C ALA A 72 6.67 0.11 0.85
N ALA A 73 6.15 1.11 1.55
CA ALA A 73 4.72 1.36 1.66
C ALA A 73 4.40 2.77 1.19
N VAL A 74 3.17 2.95 0.70
CA VAL A 74 2.69 4.25 0.27
C VAL A 74 2.59 5.20 1.48
N ASP A 75 2.84 6.49 1.21
CA ASP A 75 2.55 7.56 2.18
C ASP A 75 1.08 7.92 2.03
N ALA A 76 0.24 7.45 2.95
CA ALA A 76 -1.20 7.67 2.87
C ALA A 76 -1.56 9.15 2.93
N LYS A 77 -0.80 9.95 3.65
CA LYS A 77 -1.07 11.39 3.76
C LYS A 77 -0.85 12.09 2.43
N ALA A 78 0.22 11.74 1.73
CA ALA A 78 0.50 12.30 0.40
C ALA A 78 -0.56 11.88 -0.61
N VAL A 79 -0.98 10.61 -0.59
CA VAL A 79 -1.98 10.09 -1.51
C VAL A 79 -3.36 10.73 -1.25
N LEU A 80 -3.78 10.77 0.01
CA LEU A 80 -5.10 11.29 0.36
C LEU A 80 -5.20 12.81 0.23
N SER A 81 -4.08 13.51 0.15
CA SER A 81 -4.08 14.97 -0.03
C SER A 81 -4.68 15.40 -1.36
N VAL A 82 -4.70 14.51 -2.37
CA VAL A 82 -5.27 14.85 -3.68
C VAL A 82 -6.78 15.07 -3.66
N VAL A 83 -7.48 14.58 -2.63
CA VAL A 83 -8.92 14.80 -2.49
C VAL A 83 -9.25 16.08 -1.71
N GLY A 84 -8.24 16.88 -1.38
CA GLY A 84 -8.40 18.15 -0.70
C GLY A 84 -8.20 18.07 0.80
N GLU A 85 -8.23 19.21 1.45
CA GLU A 85 -8.07 19.28 2.90
C GLU A 85 -9.35 18.88 3.61
N ASN A 86 -9.19 17.90 4.50
CA ASN A 86 -10.28 17.41 5.33
C ASN A 86 -9.64 16.88 6.62
N SER A 87 -9.99 17.47 7.75
CA SER A 87 -9.37 17.11 9.03
C SER A 87 -9.58 15.65 9.40
N ALA A 88 -10.77 15.10 9.12
CA ALA A 88 -11.05 13.69 9.39
C ALA A 88 -10.18 12.78 8.53
N MET A 89 -10.00 13.13 7.24
CA MET A 89 -9.11 12.41 6.33
C MET A 89 -7.66 12.47 6.80
N ASN A 90 -7.21 13.65 7.24
CA ASN A 90 -5.85 13.83 7.73
C ASN A 90 -5.57 12.98 8.97
N GLU A 91 -6.53 12.88 9.87
CA GLU A 91 -6.39 12.02 11.05
C GLU A 91 -6.27 10.55 10.67
N VAL A 92 -7.10 10.08 9.75
CA VAL A 92 -7.05 8.70 9.27
C VAL A 92 -5.73 8.44 8.55
N ALA A 93 -5.31 9.36 7.67
CA ALA A 93 -4.06 9.21 6.94
C ALA A 93 -2.86 9.14 7.87
N THR A 94 -2.84 9.96 8.92
CA THR A 94 -1.77 9.92 9.92
C THR A 94 -1.75 8.57 10.64
N GLU A 95 -2.91 8.05 11.04
CA GLU A 95 -2.99 6.76 11.70
C GLU A 95 -2.56 5.62 10.78
N VAL A 96 -2.96 5.66 9.52
CA VAL A 96 -2.54 4.67 8.53
C VAL A 96 -1.01 4.69 8.38
N ASN A 97 -0.42 5.87 8.25
CA ASN A 97 1.03 6.00 8.13
C ASN A 97 1.77 5.45 9.34
N GLU A 98 1.28 5.74 10.54
CA GLU A 98 1.89 5.24 11.77
C GLU A 98 1.84 3.72 11.83
N ARG A 99 0.71 3.12 11.48
CA ARG A 99 0.54 1.68 11.47
C ARG A 99 1.38 1.01 10.39
N LEU A 100 1.45 1.58 9.19
CA LEU A 100 2.29 1.06 8.11
C LEU A 100 3.76 1.14 8.49
N GLN A 101 4.19 2.22 9.13
CA GLN A 101 5.56 2.34 9.59
C GLN A 101 5.91 1.23 10.59
N ARG A 102 5.01 0.90 11.51
CA ARG A 102 5.22 -0.21 12.43
C ARG A 102 5.30 -1.55 11.70
N VAL A 103 4.51 -1.73 10.65
CA VAL A 103 4.59 -2.93 9.80
C VAL A 103 5.97 -3.05 9.16
N ILE A 104 6.47 -1.95 8.58
CA ILE A 104 7.78 -1.93 7.93
C ILE A 104 8.89 -2.22 8.94
N GLU A 105 8.81 -1.67 10.15
CA GLU A 105 9.80 -1.87 11.19
C GLU A 105 9.90 -3.31 11.69
N GLN A 106 8.84 -4.09 11.50
CA GLN A 106 8.80 -5.50 11.91
C GLN A 106 9.34 -6.47 10.84
N VAL A 107 9.70 -5.98 9.70
CA VAL A 107 10.16 -6.81 8.58
C VAL A 107 11.67 -7.03 8.59
#